data_c555074fe4617cd40f03e89779113022
#
_entry.id   c555074fe4617cd40f03e89779113022
#
_cell.length_a   1.000
_cell.length_b   1.000
_cell.length_c   1.000
_cell.angle_alpha   90.00
_cell.angle_beta   90.00
_cell.angle_gamma   90.00
#
_symmetry.space_group_name_H-M   'P 1'
#
loop_
_entity.id
_entity.type
_entity.pdbx_description
1 polymer ?
#
loop_
_entity_poly.entity_id
_entity_poly.type
_entity_poly.pdbx_seq_one_letter_code
_entity_poly.pdbx_strand_id
1 'polypeptide(L)'
;MIKLARSAGFCMGVKRALDIVLELSRTGGGPIYTDGPLIHNPQIIELLERKGIRSLAGRGAPSRGLIVIRAHGVSPERREALRRIGLPLHDATCPDVAKVQAIVNKYARRGYEIAIIGDRGHAEVEGLLGYSRGLGRVISGPEDVEALDRGAKVCVVAQTTQDVRLFQKLAENISARVSECVVCDTICRSTKERQREAIALARSVDAMVVVGGRNSANTARLVTICGETGVTVFHVESEKDCDALSLRHVNRVGVTAGASTPHWVIERVVERLGAILSLERRGATRCARLIGQGLIRTHLYTALAAVCLYMAACLFQAVPAQAPLALGLGACIICVHLAHRIAGRGLLSHGEETLTQEYYHDHRKSLSFLAVASGGLSLWIAARVHNVLFICYLALIVMGLYYSFEEKIGKCVRWNGGWSLRTVPASKDIFVATAWMVAIVLGPRLVAHAPWTFRATAACGYVFGLVFIRSIFHDLRTIHDDTIVGKETIPTLMGIRGTELILGGAMVGMCALVLASAIPMGLKIALAVPFAYSATYFALSRRRFAAGGVWCDALADGQFIMAGMSALIWSAAGQG
;
A
#
# COMPACT_ATOMS: atom_id res chain seq x y z
N MET A 1 -20.42 6.12 7.68
CA MET A 1 -19.35 5.12 7.99
C MET A 1 -18.93 4.44 6.69
N ILE A 2 -17.60 4.34 6.42
CA ILE A 2 -17.08 3.66 5.23
C ILE A 2 -16.65 2.25 5.62
N LYS A 3 -17.03 1.26 4.82
CA LYS A 3 -16.62 -0.15 4.95
C LYS A 3 -15.88 -0.56 3.69
N LEU A 4 -14.61 -0.93 3.79
CA LEU A 4 -13.80 -1.41 2.68
C LEU A 4 -13.84 -2.93 2.61
N ALA A 5 -14.07 -3.48 1.40
CA ALA A 5 -13.96 -4.91 1.14
C ALA A 5 -12.51 -5.39 1.31
N ARG A 6 -12.32 -6.56 1.93
CA ARG A 6 -10.98 -7.12 2.18
C ARG A 6 -10.27 -7.57 0.91
N SER A 7 -11.04 -8.00 -0.08
CA SER A 7 -10.56 -8.44 -1.38
C SER A 7 -10.32 -7.28 -2.36
N ALA A 8 -10.56 -6.00 -1.97
CA ALA A 8 -10.33 -4.85 -2.82
C ALA A 8 -8.83 -4.71 -3.17
N GLY A 9 -8.52 -4.51 -4.46
CA GLY A 9 -7.15 -4.32 -4.94
C GLY A 9 -6.60 -5.49 -5.77
N PHE A 10 -5.29 -5.48 -6.01
CA PHE A 10 -4.64 -6.45 -6.89
C PHE A 10 -4.90 -7.91 -6.51
N CYS A 11 -5.24 -8.72 -7.51
CA CYS A 11 -5.20 -10.17 -7.35
C CYS A 11 -3.77 -10.71 -7.50
N MET A 12 -3.56 -11.97 -7.12
CA MET A 12 -2.26 -12.64 -7.21
C MET A 12 -1.69 -12.64 -8.65
N GLY A 13 -2.54 -12.85 -9.65
CA GLY A 13 -2.13 -12.89 -11.06
C GLY A 13 -1.63 -11.54 -11.56
N VAL A 14 -2.34 -10.46 -11.22
CA VAL A 14 -1.94 -9.08 -11.54
C VAL A 14 -0.64 -8.71 -10.82
N LYS A 15 -0.54 -9.02 -9.52
CA LYS A 15 0.67 -8.75 -8.75
C LYS A 15 1.88 -9.47 -9.34
N ARG A 16 1.77 -10.77 -9.66
CA ARG A 16 2.84 -11.56 -10.27
C ARG A 16 3.30 -10.94 -11.60
N ALA A 17 2.37 -10.50 -12.45
CA ALA A 17 2.72 -9.89 -13.74
C ALA A 17 3.48 -8.56 -13.57
N LEU A 18 3.07 -7.74 -12.59
CA LEU A 18 3.78 -6.52 -12.22
C LEU A 18 5.16 -6.81 -11.66
N ASP A 19 5.28 -7.76 -10.73
CA ASP A 19 6.56 -8.14 -10.11
C ASP A 19 7.58 -8.58 -11.18
N ILE A 20 7.15 -9.40 -12.16
CA ILE A 20 8.01 -9.85 -13.28
C ILE A 20 8.55 -8.66 -14.08
N VAL A 21 7.69 -7.74 -14.53
CA VAL A 21 8.15 -6.63 -15.38
C VAL A 21 8.99 -5.63 -14.60
N LEU A 22 8.72 -5.43 -13.31
CA LEU A 22 9.52 -4.56 -12.45
C LEU A 22 10.89 -5.16 -12.15
N GLU A 23 10.98 -6.45 -11.91
CA GLU A 23 12.25 -7.17 -11.73
C GLU A 23 13.11 -7.10 -13.00
N LEU A 24 12.52 -7.39 -14.17
CA LEU A 24 13.21 -7.26 -15.44
C LEU A 24 13.68 -5.83 -15.71
N SER A 25 12.92 -4.83 -15.30
CA SER A 25 13.31 -3.42 -15.42
C SER A 25 14.52 -3.05 -14.53
N ARG A 26 14.70 -3.74 -13.41
CA ARG A 26 15.85 -3.53 -12.50
C ARG A 26 17.12 -4.20 -13.02
N THR A 27 17.01 -5.34 -13.67
CA THR A 27 18.17 -6.10 -14.19
C THR A 27 18.81 -5.49 -15.44
N GLY A 28 18.23 -4.41 -16.00
CA GLY A 28 18.90 -3.56 -17.00
C GLY A 28 18.97 -4.14 -18.42
N GLY A 29 18.12 -5.07 -18.79
CA GLY A 29 18.09 -5.73 -20.11
C GLY A 29 17.62 -4.87 -21.31
N GLY A 30 17.50 -3.54 -21.16
CA GLY A 30 17.00 -2.63 -22.20
C GLY A 30 15.49 -2.36 -22.10
N PRO A 31 14.85 -1.79 -23.14
CA PRO A 31 13.43 -1.51 -23.13
C PRO A 31 12.60 -2.79 -23.03
N ILE A 32 11.51 -2.73 -22.26
CA ILE A 32 10.58 -3.86 -22.06
C ILE A 32 9.30 -3.60 -22.85
N TYR A 33 8.87 -4.60 -23.61
CA TYR A 33 7.65 -4.53 -24.39
C TYR A 33 6.64 -5.58 -23.90
N THR A 34 5.40 -5.17 -23.66
CA THR A 34 4.31 -6.09 -23.31
C THR A 34 3.41 -6.34 -24.51
N ASP A 35 2.92 -7.56 -24.65
CA ASP A 35 1.96 -7.89 -25.71
C ASP A 35 0.55 -7.36 -25.37
N GLY A 36 0.32 -6.09 -25.68
CA GLY A 36 -0.82 -5.31 -25.23
C GLY A 36 -0.67 -4.77 -23.79
N PRO A 37 -1.69 -4.10 -23.25
CA PRO A 37 -1.67 -3.60 -21.87
C PRO A 37 -1.41 -4.75 -20.89
N LEU A 38 -0.43 -4.60 -20.00
CA LEU A 38 -0.10 -5.64 -19.01
C LEU A 38 -1.31 -5.98 -18.13
N ILE A 39 -2.05 -4.93 -17.74
CA ILE A 39 -3.30 -4.98 -16.97
C ILE A 39 -4.22 -3.84 -17.42
N HIS A 40 -5.53 -3.97 -17.14
CA HIS A 40 -6.53 -2.95 -17.49
C HIS A 40 -6.66 -1.89 -16.38
N ASN A 41 -5.63 -1.04 -16.22
CA ASN A 41 -5.66 0.10 -15.31
C ASN A 41 -4.81 1.25 -15.89
N PRO A 42 -5.39 2.42 -16.22
CA PRO A 42 -4.69 3.53 -16.86
C PRO A 42 -3.52 4.06 -16.04
N GLN A 43 -3.68 4.21 -14.72
CA GLN A 43 -2.65 4.76 -13.83
C GLN A 43 -1.41 3.85 -13.79
N ILE A 44 -1.60 2.53 -13.81
CA ILE A 44 -0.50 1.57 -13.87
C ILE A 44 0.18 1.58 -15.23
N ILE A 45 -0.58 1.65 -16.32
CA ILE A 45 -0.02 1.71 -17.68
C ILE A 45 0.89 2.92 -17.80
N GLU A 46 0.43 4.09 -17.39
CA GLU A 46 1.23 5.33 -17.41
C GLU A 46 2.50 5.20 -16.56
N LEU A 47 2.41 4.62 -15.37
CA LEU A 47 3.57 4.37 -14.50
C LEU A 47 4.59 3.44 -15.15
N LEU A 48 4.14 2.37 -15.79
CA LEU A 48 5.00 1.42 -16.50
C LEU A 48 5.68 2.07 -17.71
N GLU A 49 4.97 2.89 -18.48
CA GLU A 49 5.53 3.62 -19.62
C GLU A 49 6.66 4.58 -19.20
N ARG A 50 6.52 5.25 -18.06
CA ARG A 50 7.58 6.10 -17.49
C ARG A 50 8.82 5.30 -17.07
N LYS A 51 8.65 4.02 -16.72
CA LYS A 51 9.76 3.10 -16.44
C LYS A 51 10.36 2.46 -17.71
N GLY A 52 9.90 2.85 -18.91
CA GLY A 52 10.37 2.29 -20.18
C GLY A 52 9.71 0.96 -20.55
N ILE A 53 8.64 0.56 -19.85
CA ILE A 53 7.85 -0.64 -20.14
C ILE A 53 6.66 -0.21 -21.02
N ARG A 54 6.61 -0.65 -22.25
CA ARG A 54 5.67 -0.15 -23.26
C ARG A 54 4.89 -1.28 -23.92
N SER A 55 3.65 -1.01 -24.36
CA SER A 55 2.89 -1.95 -25.16
C SER A 55 3.42 -2.05 -26.60
N LEU A 56 3.45 -3.26 -27.16
CA LEU A 56 3.73 -3.52 -28.57
C LEU A 56 2.58 -3.08 -29.49
N ALA A 57 1.38 -2.91 -28.98
CA ALA A 57 0.21 -2.55 -29.78
C ALA A 57 0.45 -1.25 -30.57
N GLY A 58 0.21 -1.31 -31.89
CA GLY A 58 0.40 -0.17 -32.79
C GLY A 58 1.85 0.22 -33.09
N ARG A 59 2.84 -0.62 -32.72
CA ARG A 59 4.26 -0.41 -32.98
C ARG A 59 4.83 -1.53 -33.85
N GLY A 60 5.84 -1.22 -34.67
CA GLY A 60 6.60 -2.24 -35.39
C GLY A 60 7.38 -3.16 -34.46
N ALA A 61 7.92 -4.26 -34.98
CA ALA A 61 8.75 -5.19 -34.20
C ALA A 61 9.98 -4.47 -33.65
N PRO A 62 10.22 -4.55 -32.32
CA PRO A 62 11.38 -3.90 -31.71
C PRO A 62 12.67 -4.62 -32.10
N SER A 63 13.77 -3.85 -32.29
CA SER A 63 15.09 -4.37 -32.64
C SER A 63 15.94 -4.76 -31.43
N ARG A 64 15.58 -4.32 -30.23
CA ARG A 64 16.31 -4.56 -28.96
C ARG A 64 15.38 -4.54 -27.77
N GLY A 65 15.81 -5.15 -26.67
CA GLY A 65 15.04 -5.22 -25.43
C GLY A 65 14.49 -6.63 -25.21
N LEU A 66 13.39 -6.74 -24.48
CA LEU A 66 12.72 -8.00 -24.17
C LEU A 66 11.20 -7.88 -24.29
N ILE A 67 10.53 -9.01 -24.49
CA ILE A 67 9.07 -9.08 -24.63
C ILE A 67 8.48 -9.83 -23.44
N VAL A 68 7.36 -9.32 -22.91
CA VAL A 68 6.60 -9.98 -21.84
C VAL A 68 5.18 -10.26 -22.30
N ILE A 69 4.76 -11.51 -22.22
CA ILE A 69 3.37 -11.90 -22.40
C ILE A 69 2.57 -11.41 -21.19
N ARG A 70 1.47 -10.70 -21.44
CA ARG A 70 0.59 -10.13 -20.40
C ARG A 70 -0.11 -11.19 -19.54
N ALA A 71 -0.70 -10.77 -18.41
CA ALA A 71 -1.39 -11.65 -17.46
C ALA A 71 -2.54 -12.48 -18.06
N HIS A 72 -3.19 -11.99 -19.11
CA HIS A 72 -4.29 -12.66 -19.81
C HIS A 72 -3.84 -13.84 -20.69
N GLY A 73 -2.53 -14.02 -20.87
CA GLY A 73 -2.00 -14.98 -21.83
C GLY A 73 -2.24 -14.59 -23.28
N VAL A 74 -1.81 -15.44 -24.19
CA VAL A 74 -1.96 -15.27 -25.64
C VAL A 74 -2.26 -16.63 -26.28
N SER A 75 -2.76 -16.63 -27.52
CA SER A 75 -2.94 -17.86 -28.31
C SER A 75 -1.58 -18.49 -28.68
N PRO A 76 -1.54 -19.81 -29.03
CA PRO A 76 -0.32 -20.46 -29.51
C PRO A 76 0.30 -19.75 -30.71
N GLU A 77 -0.53 -19.30 -31.67
CA GLU A 77 -0.10 -18.60 -32.88
C GLU A 77 0.56 -17.26 -32.53
N ARG A 78 -0.04 -16.51 -31.61
CA ARG A 78 0.52 -15.23 -31.15
C ARG A 78 1.82 -15.44 -30.41
N ARG A 79 1.91 -16.46 -29.55
CA ARG A 79 3.14 -16.83 -28.83
C ARG A 79 4.28 -17.13 -29.81
N GLU A 80 3.98 -17.88 -30.89
CA GLU A 80 4.97 -18.19 -31.93
C GLU A 80 5.38 -16.94 -32.71
N ALA A 81 4.44 -16.07 -33.04
CA ALA A 81 4.73 -14.79 -33.69
C ALA A 81 5.65 -13.91 -32.82
N LEU A 82 5.45 -13.88 -31.50
CA LEU A 82 6.32 -13.15 -30.57
C LEU A 82 7.73 -13.77 -30.50
N ARG A 83 7.85 -15.10 -30.55
CA ARG A 83 9.16 -15.78 -30.59
C ARG A 83 9.95 -15.47 -31.89
N ARG A 84 9.25 -15.35 -33.01
CA ARG A 84 9.89 -14.98 -34.30
C ARG A 84 10.50 -13.58 -34.34
N ILE A 85 10.16 -12.70 -33.39
CA ILE A 85 10.81 -11.41 -33.26
C ILE A 85 12.29 -11.58 -32.85
N GLY A 86 12.67 -12.71 -32.23
CA GLY A 86 14.06 -13.01 -31.87
C GLY A 86 14.55 -12.36 -30.60
N LEU A 87 13.67 -11.69 -29.83
CA LEU A 87 14.00 -11.12 -28.53
C LEU A 87 13.67 -12.09 -27.38
N PRO A 88 14.35 -11.97 -26.23
CA PRO A 88 13.99 -12.74 -25.03
C PRO A 88 12.50 -12.57 -24.70
N LEU A 89 11.80 -13.71 -24.54
CA LEU A 89 10.37 -13.75 -24.28
C LEU A 89 10.10 -14.27 -22.87
N HIS A 90 9.50 -13.43 -22.03
CA HIS A 90 9.09 -13.77 -20.66
C HIS A 90 7.57 -13.96 -20.61
N ASP A 91 7.12 -14.92 -19.81
CA ASP A 91 5.69 -15.25 -19.71
C ASP A 91 5.13 -14.84 -18.35
N ALA A 92 4.32 -13.77 -18.35
CA ALA A 92 3.60 -13.31 -17.17
C ALA A 92 2.13 -13.80 -17.14
N THR A 93 1.75 -14.77 -17.96
CA THR A 93 0.41 -15.37 -17.94
C THR A 93 0.04 -15.80 -16.52
N CYS A 94 -1.15 -15.42 -16.05
CA CYS A 94 -1.67 -15.84 -14.76
C CYS A 94 -1.77 -17.37 -14.70
N PRO A 95 -1.33 -18.03 -13.60
CA PRO A 95 -1.43 -19.48 -13.47
C PRO A 95 -2.85 -20.03 -13.64
N ASP A 96 -3.87 -19.28 -13.18
CA ASP A 96 -5.28 -19.68 -13.36
C ASP A 96 -5.66 -19.66 -14.85
N VAL A 97 -5.23 -18.65 -15.61
CA VAL A 97 -5.45 -18.58 -17.07
C VAL A 97 -4.70 -19.72 -17.78
N ALA A 98 -3.43 -19.98 -17.42
CA ALA A 98 -2.66 -21.07 -18.00
C ALA A 98 -3.32 -22.44 -17.76
N LYS A 99 -3.95 -22.64 -16.60
CA LYS A 99 -4.75 -23.83 -16.29
C LYS A 99 -5.94 -23.97 -17.24
N VAL A 100 -6.67 -22.87 -17.52
CA VAL A 100 -7.79 -22.89 -18.47
C VAL A 100 -7.30 -23.24 -19.88
N GLN A 101 -6.20 -22.62 -20.35
CA GLN A 101 -5.59 -22.93 -21.64
C GLN A 101 -5.24 -24.42 -21.76
N ALA A 102 -4.70 -25.02 -20.70
CA ALA A 102 -4.39 -26.45 -20.67
C ALA A 102 -5.66 -27.33 -20.76
N ILE A 103 -6.74 -26.96 -20.05
CA ILE A 103 -8.04 -27.66 -20.12
C ILE A 103 -8.62 -27.59 -21.53
N VAL A 104 -8.70 -26.37 -22.10
CA VAL A 104 -9.19 -26.15 -23.48
C VAL A 104 -8.43 -27.02 -24.48
N ASN A 105 -7.09 -26.97 -24.47
CA ASN A 105 -6.26 -27.76 -25.38
C ASN A 105 -6.45 -29.28 -25.17
N LYS A 106 -6.60 -29.74 -23.91
CA LYS A 106 -6.83 -31.16 -23.59
C LYS A 106 -8.13 -31.69 -24.22
N TYR A 107 -9.24 -30.95 -24.05
CA TYR A 107 -10.55 -31.40 -24.53
C TYR A 107 -10.71 -31.18 -26.04
N ALA A 108 -10.15 -30.10 -26.58
CA ALA A 108 -10.11 -29.90 -28.03
C ALA A 108 -9.36 -31.05 -28.76
N ARG A 109 -8.24 -31.53 -28.18
CA ARG A 109 -7.52 -32.72 -28.70
C ARG A 109 -8.34 -34.02 -28.65
N ARG A 110 -9.36 -34.09 -27.82
CA ARG A 110 -10.29 -35.22 -27.68
C ARG A 110 -11.53 -35.08 -28.55
N GLY A 111 -11.59 -34.02 -29.38
CA GLY A 111 -12.70 -33.75 -30.27
C GLY A 111 -13.94 -33.13 -29.63
N TYR A 112 -13.81 -32.58 -28.39
CA TYR A 112 -14.89 -31.83 -27.79
C TYR A 112 -14.99 -30.43 -28.42
N GLU A 113 -16.19 -29.96 -28.66
CA GLU A 113 -16.48 -28.56 -28.86
C GLU A 113 -16.23 -27.81 -27.53
N ILE A 114 -15.59 -26.65 -27.58
CA ILE A 114 -15.24 -25.89 -26.37
C ILE A 114 -16.18 -24.70 -26.24
N ALA A 115 -17.09 -24.75 -25.28
CA ALA A 115 -17.95 -23.65 -24.92
C ALA A 115 -17.24 -22.76 -23.90
N ILE A 116 -16.78 -21.57 -24.32
CA ILE A 116 -16.09 -20.61 -23.47
C ILE A 116 -17.11 -19.57 -23.00
N ILE A 117 -17.56 -19.68 -21.75
CA ILE A 117 -18.45 -18.67 -21.14
C ILE A 117 -17.62 -17.45 -20.78
N GLY A 118 -17.77 -16.36 -21.57
CA GLY A 118 -16.91 -15.17 -21.45
C GLY A 118 -17.35 -14.02 -22.33
N ASP A 119 -16.59 -12.92 -22.23
CA ASP A 119 -16.86 -11.69 -22.98
C ASP A 119 -16.21 -11.79 -24.37
N ARG A 120 -16.99 -11.58 -25.44
CA ARG A 120 -16.47 -11.56 -26.83
C ARG A 120 -15.42 -10.47 -26.99
N GLY A 121 -14.31 -10.80 -27.66
CA GLY A 121 -13.19 -9.87 -27.90
C GLY A 121 -12.33 -9.58 -26.68
N HIS A 122 -12.63 -10.17 -25.51
CA HIS A 122 -11.75 -10.05 -24.35
C HIS A 122 -10.44 -10.82 -24.56
N ALA A 123 -9.32 -10.22 -24.20
CA ALA A 123 -7.99 -10.76 -24.46
C ALA A 123 -7.75 -12.20 -23.95
N GLU A 124 -8.31 -12.54 -22.79
CA GLU A 124 -8.25 -13.90 -22.23
C GLU A 124 -9.05 -14.88 -23.09
N VAL A 125 -10.26 -14.50 -23.50
CA VAL A 125 -11.15 -15.33 -24.31
C VAL A 125 -10.55 -15.59 -25.69
N GLU A 126 -9.99 -14.56 -26.34
CA GLU A 126 -9.26 -14.70 -27.60
C GLU A 126 -8.04 -15.65 -27.47
N GLY A 127 -7.32 -15.53 -26.33
CA GLY A 127 -6.25 -16.47 -26.01
C GLY A 127 -6.75 -17.91 -25.91
N LEU A 128 -7.87 -18.15 -25.23
CA LEU A 128 -8.48 -19.47 -25.05
C LEU A 128 -8.98 -20.06 -26.36
N LEU A 129 -9.62 -19.23 -27.23
CA LEU A 129 -10.05 -19.64 -28.56
C LEU A 129 -8.89 -20.20 -29.39
N GLY A 130 -7.71 -19.61 -29.34
CA GLY A 130 -6.53 -20.13 -30.01
C GLY A 130 -6.13 -21.56 -29.59
N TYR A 131 -6.36 -21.92 -28.31
CA TYR A 131 -6.10 -23.27 -27.82
C TYR A 131 -7.17 -24.29 -28.20
N SER A 132 -8.34 -23.86 -28.68
CA SER A 132 -9.48 -24.71 -29.02
C SER A 132 -9.33 -25.44 -30.37
N ARG A 133 -8.29 -25.15 -31.15
CA ARG A 133 -8.04 -25.76 -32.46
C ARG A 133 -9.19 -25.59 -33.47
N GLY A 134 -9.90 -24.49 -33.41
CA GLY A 134 -11.06 -24.23 -34.26
C GLY A 134 -12.38 -24.81 -33.74
N LEU A 135 -12.36 -25.55 -32.62
CA LEU A 135 -13.56 -26.12 -32.00
C LEU A 135 -14.14 -25.21 -30.88
N GLY A 136 -13.64 -23.97 -30.75
CA GLY A 136 -14.06 -23.03 -29.70
C GLY A 136 -15.23 -22.16 -30.10
N ARG A 137 -16.16 -21.97 -29.17
CA ARG A 137 -17.29 -21.07 -29.31
C ARG A 137 -17.44 -20.24 -28.06
N VAL A 138 -17.59 -18.90 -28.20
CA VAL A 138 -17.84 -18.01 -27.06
C VAL A 138 -19.33 -18.00 -26.77
N ILE A 139 -19.66 -18.22 -25.51
CA ILE A 139 -21.03 -18.18 -24.97
C ILE A 139 -21.14 -16.95 -24.08
N SER A 140 -21.81 -15.92 -24.54
CA SER A 140 -22.03 -14.67 -23.79
C SER A 140 -23.43 -14.59 -23.18
N GLY A 141 -24.39 -15.32 -23.74
CA GLY A 141 -25.78 -15.33 -23.30
C GLY A 141 -26.53 -16.61 -23.65
N PRO A 142 -27.81 -16.75 -23.27
CA PRO A 142 -28.65 -17.91 -23.57
C PRO A 142 -28.80 -18.17 -25.07
N GLU A 143 -28.83 -17.13 -25.90
CA GLU A 143 -28.95 -17.22 -27.36
C GLU A 143 -27.79 -17.99 -27.99
N ASP A 144 -26.59 -17.90 -27.43
CA ASP A 144 -25.41 -18.63 -27.91
C ASP A 144 -25.52 -20.12 -27.57
N VAL A 145 -26.22 -20.47 -26.47
CA VAL A 145 -26.47 -21.87 -26.12
C VAL A 145 -27.37 -22.56 -27.14
N GLU A 146 -28.36 -21.83 -27.69
CA GLU A 146 -29.26 -22.36 -28.69
C GLU A 146 -28.55 -22.71 -29.99
N ALA A 147 -27.41 -22.10 -30.27
CA ALA A 147 -26.59 -22.39 -31.47
C ALA A 147 -25.70 -23.64 -31.34
N LEU A 148 -25.64 -24.29 -30.16
CA LEU A 148 -24.89 -25.54 -29.96
C LEU A 148 -25.65 -26.73 -30.54
N ASP A 149 -24.94 -27.64 -31.22
CA ASP A 149 -25.51 -28.90 -31.72
C ASP A 149 -25.89 -29.82 -30.54
N ARG A 150 -27.10 -30.37 -30.59
CA ARG A 150 -27.61 -31.30 -29.56
C ARG A 150 -26.82 -32.61 -29.51
N GLY A 151 -26.24 -33.03 -30.61
CA GLY A 151 -25.40 -34.23 -30.73
C GLY A 151 -23.95 -34.04 -30.30
N ALA A 152 -23.54 -32.79 -29.99
CA ALA A 152 -22.16 -32.50 -29.70
C ALA A 152 -21.70 -33.01 -28.33
N LYS A 153 -20.39 -33.28 -28.24
CA LYS A 153 -19.65 -33.44 -26.97
C LYS A 153 -19.02 -32.11 -26.65
N VAL A 154 -19.44 -31.50 -25.54
CA VAL A 154 -19.06 -30.13 -25.19
C VAL A 154 -18.26 -30.11 -23.89
N CYS A 155 -17.13 -29.41 -23.90
CA CYS A 155 -16.42 -29.02 -22.70
C CYS A 155 -16.70 -27.54 -22.39
N VAL A 156 -17.30 -27.25 -21.24
CA VAL A 156 -17.62 -25.90 -20.79
C VAL A 156 -16.50 -25.39 -19.90
N VAL A 157 -15.98 -24.21 -20.23
CA VAL A 157 -15.02 -23.45 -19.42
C VAL A 157 -15.49 -22.01 -19.25
N ALA A 158 -15.01 -21.30 -18.24
CA ALA A 158 -15.28 -19.88 -18.03
C ALA A 158 -14.02 -19.05 -18.21
N GLN A 159 -14.18 -17.81 -18.68
CA GLN A 159 -13.22 -16.73 -18.42
C GLN A 159 -13.00 -16.60 -16.92
N THR A 160 -11.74 -16.49 -16.47
CA THR A 160 -11.39 -16.55 -15.04
C THR A 160 -12.06 -15.48 -14.18
N THR A 161 -12.51 -14.38 -14.81
CA THR A 161 -13.19 -13.26 -14.16
C THR A 161 -14.71 -13.27 -14.37
N GLN A 162 -15.30 -14.36 -14.85
CA GLN A 162 -16.74 -14.43 -15.16
C GLN A 162 -17.61 -14.36 -13.90
N ASP A 163 -18.89 -13.97 -14.08
CA ASP A 163 -19.90 -14.03 -13.02
C ASP A 163 -20.24 -15.48 -12.68
N VAL A 164 -20.20 -15.80 -11.37
CA VAL A 164 -20.39 -17.19 -10.91
C VAL A 164 -21.81 -17.68 -11.18
N ARG A 165 -22.83 -16.81 -11.02
CA ARG A 165 -24.24 -17.20 -11.21
C ARG A 165 -24.57 -17.35 -12.69
N LEU A 166 -24.06 -16.42 -13.51
CA LEU A 166 -24.23 -16.52 -14.98
C LEU A 166 -23.58 -17.81 -15.51
N PHE A 167 -22.35 -18.12 -15.04
CA PHE A 167 -21.67 -19.36 -15.42
C PHE A 167 -22.48 -20.59 -15.05
N GLN A 168 -22.98 -20.68 -13.82
CA GLN A 168 -23.79 -21.81 -13.38
C GLN A 168 -25.04 -21.98 -14.25
N LYS A 169 -25.80 -20.90 -14.47
CA LYS A 169 -27.01 -20.92 -15.30
C LYS A 169 -26.74 -21.38 -16.74
N LEU A 170 -25.69 -20.81 -17.37
CA LEU A 170 -25.36 -21.19 -18.75
C LEU A 170 -24.79 -22.61 -18.84
N ALA A 171 -23.99 -23.05 -17.88
CA ALA A 171 -23.47 -24.41 -17.84
C ALA A 171 -24.59 -25.46 -17.67
N GLU A 172 -25.60 -25.18 -16.83
CA GLU A 172 -26.80 -26.01 -16.68
C GLU A 172 -27.59 -26.08 -18.00
N ASN A 173 -27.82 -24.94 -18.66
CA ASN A 173 -28.52 -24.89 -19.94
C ASN A 173 -27.77 -25.68 -21.03
N ILE A 174 -26.43 -25.56 -21.11
CA ILE A 174 -25.62 -26.32 -22.06
C ILE A 174 -25.71 -27.81 -21.73
N SER A 175 -25.57 -28.19 -20.46
CA SER A 175 -25.63 -29.60 -20.04
C SER A 175 -26.97 -30.27 -20.36
N ALA A 176 -28.07 -29.53 -20.30
CA ALA A 176 -29.40 -30.02 -20.63
C ALA A 176 -29.63 -30.14 -22.14
N ARG A 177 -28.81 -29.48 -22.99
CA ARG A 177 -28.98 -29.40 -24.44
C ARG A 177 -28.18 -30.43 -25.20
N VAL A 178 -26.94 -30.72 -24.77
CA VAL A 178 -25.97 -31.50 -25.55
C VAL A 178 -25.91 -32.95 -25.09
N SER A 179 -25.38 -33.84 -25.97
CA SER A 179 -25.33 -35.29 -25.70
C SER A 179 -24.33 -35.67 -24.59
N GLU A 180 -23.21 -34.96 -24.54
CA GLU A 180 -22.17 -35.19 -23.53
C GLU A 180 -21.59 -33.82 -23.10
N CYS A 181 -21.60 -33.54 -21.82
CA CYS A 181 -21.12 -32.27 -21.28
C CYS A 181 -20.12 -32.49 -20.16
N VAL A 182 -18.95 -31.85 -20.28
CA VAL A 182 -17.95 -31.77 -19.24
C VAL A 182 -17.85 -30.33 -18.78
N VAL A 183 -18.34 -30.03 -17.58
CA VAL A 183 -18.29 -28.68 -16.99
C VAL A 183 -17.04 -28.54 -16.14
N CYS A 184 -16.17 -27.61 -16.54
CA CYS A 184 -14.99 -27.23 -15.80
C CYS A 184 -15.17 -25.81 -15.22
N ASP A 185 -15.39 -25.70 -13.92
CA ASP A 185 -15.47 -24.41 -13.23
C ASP A 185 -14.06 -23.79 -13.12
N THR A 186 -13.77 -22.92 -14.08
CA THR A 186 -12.46 -22.24 -14.23
C THR A 186 -12.46 -20.81 -13.73
N ILE A 187 -13.55 -20.34 -13.11
CA ILE A 187 -13.57 -19.02 -12.44
C ILE A 187 -12.56 -19.04 -11.30
N CYS A 188 -11.61 -18.09 -11.30
CA CYS A 188 -10.54 -18.09 -10.32
C CYS A 188 -11.06 -17.81 -8.90
N ARG A 189 -10.34 -18.35 -7.90
CA ARG A 189 -10.71 -18.20 -6.48
C ARG A 189 -10.83 -16.73 -6.07
N SER A 190 -9.91 -15.87 -6.53
CA SER A 190 -9.94 -14.44 -6.23
C SER A 190 -11.21 -13.76 -6.73
N THR A 191 -11.71 -14.14 -7.93
CA THR A 191 -12.96 -13.63 -8.47
C THR A 191 -14.16 -14.09 -7.62
N LYS A 192 -14.23 -15.38 -7.28
CA LYS A 192 -15.31 -15.91 -6.44
C LYS A 192 -15.39 -15.25 -5.07
N GLU A 193 -14.25 -15.09 -4.41
CA GLU A 193 -14.16 -14.43 -3.09
C GLU A 193 -14.59 -12.98 -3.18
N ARG A 194 -14.11 -12.23 -4.21
CA ARG A 194 -14.44 -10.83 -4.44
C ARG A 194 -15.92 -10.60 -4.72
N GLN A 195 -16.53 -11.40 -5.59
CA GLN A 195 -17.96 -11.32 -5.90
C GLN A 195 -18.81 -11.60 -4.66
N ARG A 196 -18.48 -12.67 -3.90
CA ARG A 196 -19.19 -13.02 -2.66
C ARG A 196 -19.10 -11.89 -1.64
N GLU A 197 -17.92 -11.32 -1.44
CA GLU A 197 -17.72 -10.24 -0.47
C GLU A 197 -18.41 -8.95 -0.92
N ALA A 198 -18.36 -8.61 -2.21
CA ALA A 198 -19.03 -7.42 -2.76
C ALA A 198 -20.56 -7.50 -2.55
N ILE A 199 -21.18 -8.66 -2.82
CA ILE A 199 -22.61 -8.88 -2.58
C ILE A 199 -22.96 -8.77 -1.09
N ALA A 200 -22.15 -9.39 -0.22
CA ALA A 200 -22.37 -9.33 1.23
C ALA A 200 -22.23 -7.90 1.77
N LEU A 201 -21.26 -7.14 1.25
CA LEU A 201 -21.05 -5.75 1.60
C LEU A 201 -22.21 -4.87 1.10
N ALA A 202 -22.63 -5.05 -0.15
CA ALA A 202 -23.73 -4.31 -0.78
C ALA A 202 -25.03 -4.43 0.05
N ARG A 203 -25.35 -5.61 0.55
CA ARG A 203 -26.51 -5.85 1.42
C ARG A 203 -26.42 -5.19 2.80
N SER A 204 -25.26 -4.70 3.22
CA SER A 204 -25.01 -4.14 4.57
C SER A 204 -24.81 -2.63 4.60
N VAL A 205 -24.91 -1.94 3.46
CA VAL A 205 -24.63 -0.52 3.29
C VAL A 205 -25.75 0.18 2.52
N ASP A 206 -25.72 1.51 2.53
CA ASP A 206 -26.75 2.33 1.88
C ASP A 206 -26.34 2.70 0.45
N ALA A 207 -25.04 2.68 0.14
CA ALA A 207 -24.48 2.85 -1.20
C ALA A 207 -23.17 2.07 -1.36
N MET A 208 -22.89 1.64 -2.58
CA MET A 208 -21.63 1.00 -2.97
C MET A 208 -20.81 1.88 -3.91
N VAL A 209 -19.51 1.94 -3.67
CA VAL A 209 -18.53 2.53 -4.58
C VAL A 209 -17.61 1.41 -5.08
N VAL A 210 -17.60 1.19 -6.38
CA VAL A 210 -16.76 0.20 -7.05
C VAL A 210 -15.62 0.94 -7.74
N VAL A 211 -14.38 0.71 -7.29
CA VAL A 211 -13.19 1.41 -7.77
C VAL A 211 -12.48 0.59 -8.84
N GLY A 212 -12.16 1.22 -9.97
CA GLY A 212 -11.34 0.60 -11.02
C GLY A 212 -11.68 1.07 -12.42
N GLY A 213 -10.83 0.72 -13.39
CA GLY A 213 -10.94 1.17 -14.76
C GLY A 213 -12.27 0.75 -15.42
N ARG A 214 -12.89 1.67 -16.15
CA ARG A 214 -14.15 1.42 -16.89
C ARG A 214 -13.97 0.34 -17.96
N ASN A 215 -12.77 0.19 -18.48
CA ASN A 215 -12.41 -0.84 -19.47
C ASN A 215 -12.07 -2.20 -18.84
N SER A 216 -12.22 -2.36 -17.52
CA SER A 216 -11.98 -3.63 -16.81
C SER A 216 -13.27 -4.43 -16.71
N ALA A 217 -13.36 -5.54 -17.43
CA ALA A 217 -14.50 -6.47 -17.39
C ALA A 217 -14.81 -6.93 -15.96
N ASN A 218 -13.77 -7.22 -15.14
CA ASN A 218 -13.96 -7.59 -13.74
C ASN A 218 -14.57 -6.45 -12.91
N THR A 219 -14.18 -5.19 -13.14
CA THR A 219 -14.74 -4.04 -12.43
C THR A 219 -16.20 -3.80 -12.83
N ALA A 220 -16.50 -3.80 -14.15
CA ALA A 220 -17.85 -3.65 -14.66
C ALA A 220 -18.80 -4.72 -14.09
N ARG A 221 -18.32 -5.96 -14.00
CA ARG A 221 -19.08 -7.08 -13.43
C ARG A 221 -19.38 -6.87 -11.93
N LEU A 222 -18.43 -6.34 -11.16
CA LEU A 222 -18.68 -5.98 -9.75
C LEU A 222 -19.76 -4.90 -9.62
N VAL A 223 -19.79 -3.92 -10.53
CA VAL A 223 -20.85 -2.90 -10.57
C VAL A 223 -22.21 -3.55 -10.78
N THR A 224 -22.33 -4.44 -11.78
CA THR A 224 -23.57 -5.14 -12.10
C THR A 224 -24.07 -5.98 -10.92
N ILE A 225 -23.23 -6.86 -10.35
CA ILE A 225 -23.64 -7.76 -9.27
C ILE A 225 -23.97 -7.03 -7.96
N CYS A 226 -23.33 -5.89 -7.69
CA CYS A 226 -23.73 -5.03 -6.58
C CYS A 226 -25.08 -4.38 -6.84
N GLY A 227 -25.33 -3.87 -8.07
CA GLY A 227 -26.59 -3.26 -8.48
C GLY A 227 -27.78 -4.22 -8.38
N GLU A 228 -27.58 -5.50 -8.70
CA GLU A 228 -28.60 -6.54 -8.56
C GLU A 228 -29.09 -6.74 -7.11
N THR A 229 -28.35 -6.27 -6.12
CA THR A 229 -28.81 -6.30 -4.71
C THR A 229 -29.80 -5.18 -4.37
N GLY A 230 -30.06 -4.26 -5.30
CA GLY A 230 -30.94 -3.08 -5.11
C GLY A 230 -30.24 -1.90 -4.45
N VAL A 231 -28.95 -1.97 -4.12
CA VAL A 231 -28.18 -0.86 -3.55
C VAL A 231 -27.78 0.12 -4.66
N THR A 232 -27.71 1.42 -4.34
CA THR A 232 -27.14 2.42 -5.25
C THR A 232 -25.65 2.15 -5.45
N VAL A 233 -25.19 2.01 -6.71
CA VAL A 233 -23.81 1.71 -7.05
C VAL A 233 -23.19 2.84 -7.85
N PHE A 234 -22.03 3.30 -7.43
CA PHE A 234 -21.20 4.25 -8.13
C PHE A 234 -19.92 3.58 -8.65
N HIS A 235 -19.62 3.74 -9.94
CA HIS A 235 -18.37 3.29 -10.54
C HIS A 235 -17.41 4.47 -10.66
N VAL A 236 -16.26 4.38 -10.01
CA VAL A 236 -15.23 5.44 -9.99
C VAL A 236 -13.87 4.89 -10.43
N GLU A 237 -13.13 5.65 -11.23
CA GLU A 237 -11.76 5.32 -11.63
C GLU A 237 -10.72 5.98 -10.72
N SER A 238 -11.07 7.15 -10.16
CA SER A 238 -10.21 7.95 -9.31
C SER A 238 -11.00 8.65 -8.20
N GLU A 239 -10.29 9.30 -7.28
CA GLU A 239 -10.88 10.14 -6.24
C GLU A 239 -11.65 11.35 -6.79
N LYS A 240 -11.30 11.84 -7.99
CA LYS A 240 -11.98 12.98 -8.62
C LYS A 240 -13.43 12.65 -8.99
N ASP A 241 -13.68 11.40 -9.38
CA ASP A 241 -15.04 10.96 -9.69
C ASP A 241 -15.94 11.01 -8.46
N CYS A 242 -15.38 11.01 -7.25
CA CYS A 242 -16.14 11.06 -6.00
C CYS A 242 -16.89 12.38 -5.81
N ASP A 243 -16.40 13.48 -6.38
CA ASP A 243 -17.00 14.81 -6.22
C ASP A 243 -18.37 14.95 -6.89
N ALA A 244 -18.61 14.16 -7.92
CA ALA A 244 -19.88 14.10 -8.63
C ALA A 244 -20.91 13.16 -7.95
N LEU A 245 -20.52 12.44 -6.87
CA LEU A 245 -21.39 11.47 -6.24
C LEU A 245 -22.45 12.16 -5.36
N SER A 246 -23.72 11.83 -5.58
CA SER A 246 -24.79 12.24 -4.68
C SER A 246 -24.87 11.29 -3.51
N LEU A 247 -24.19 11.62 -2.40
CA LEU A 247 -24.18 10.82 -1.17
C LEU A 247 -25.10 11.39 -0.09
N ARG A 248 -26.02 12.30 -0.45
CA ARG A 248 -27.01 12.87 0.48
C ARG A 248 -27.83 11.74 1.12
N HIS A 249 -27.93 11.78 2.45
CA HIS A 249 -28.63 10.78 3.25
C HIS A 249 -27.99 9.39 3.30
N VAL A 250 -26.77 9.21 2.76
CA VAL A 250 -26.02 7.96 2.84
C VAL A 250 -25.23 7.91 4.16
N ASN A 251 -25.57 6.99 5.04
CA ASN A 251 -24.86 6.83 6.33
C ASN A 251 -23.71 5.82 6.26
N ARG A 252 -23.88 4.77 5.44
CA ARG A 252 -22.93 3.66 5.28
C ARG A 252 -22.59 3.50 3.81
N VAL A 253 -21.32 3.71 3.48
CA VAL A 253 -20.77 3.49 2.14
C VAL A 253 -19.91 2.24 2.16
N GLY A 254 -20.18 1.30 1.26
CA GLY A 254 -19.33 0.16 0.98
C GLY A 254 -18.36 0.51 -0.16
N VAL A 255 -17.09 0.15 -0.02
CA VAL A 255 -16.10 0.32 -1.07
C VAL A 255 -15.54 -1.04 -1.45
N THR A 256 -15.56 -1.37 -2.74
CA THR A 256 -14.85 -2.52 -3.32
C THR A 256 -14.06 -2.08 -4.55
N ALA A 257 -13.18 -2.94 -5.05
CA ALA A 257 -12.35 -2.58 -6.20
C ALA A 257 -12.08 -3.75 -7.13
N GLY A 258 -11.83 -3.44 -8.40
CA GLY A 258 -11.41 -4.42 -9.40
C GLY A 258 -10.05 -5.05 -9.08
N ALA A 259 -9.80 -6.23 -9.69
CA ALA A 259 -8.57 -7.01 -9.49
C ALA A 259 -7.29 -6.33 -10.03
N SER A 260 -7.43 -5.33 -10.88
CA SER A 260 -6.35 -4.52 -11.47
C SER A 260 -6.22 -3.12 -10.84
N THR A 261 -6.95 -2.83 -9.75
CA THR A 261 -6.95 -1.52 -9.09
C THR A 261 -5.85 -1.46 -8.05
N PRO A 262 -4.91 -0.48 -8.13
CA PRO A 262 -3.87 -0.28 -7.14
C PRO A 262 -4.43 0.12 -5.79
N HIS A 263 -3.70 -0.22 -4.72
CA HIS A 263 -4.14 0.07 -3.37
C HIS A 263 -4.20 1.58 -3.09
N TRP A 264 -3.23 2.36 -3.59
CA TRP A 264 -3.23 3.82 -3.41
C TRP A 264 -4.45 4.53 -4.05
N VAL A 265 -4.99 4.00 -5.18
CA VAL A 265 -6.22 4.56 -5.78
C VAL A 265 -7.41 4.30 -4.86
N ILE A 266 -7.48 3.11 -4.28
CA ILE A 266 -8.55 2.75 -3.33
C ILE A 266 -8.46 3.63 -2.08
N GLU A 267 -7.26 3.83 -1.54
CA GLU A 267 -7.03 4.70 -0.38
C GLU A 267 -7.46 6.13 -0.64
N ARG A 268 -7.11 6.70 -1.80
CA ARG A 268 -7.53 8.05 -2.20
C ARG A 268 -9.04 8.18 -2.29
N VAL A 269 -9.70 7.21 -2.92
CA VAL A 269 -11.17 7.16 -3.01
C VAL A 269 -11.78 7.10 -1.61
N VAL A 270 -11.29 6.23 -0.72
CA VAL A 270 -11.78 6.13 0.66
C VAL A 270 -11.56 7.43 1.44
N GLU A 271 -10.41 8.07 1.26
CA GLU A 271 -10.08 9.35 1.90
C GLU A 271 -11.00 10.46 1.40
N ARG A 272 -11.24 10.55 0.08
CA ARG A 272 -12.13 11.53 -0.53
C ARG A 272 -13.58 11.34 -0.09
N LEU A 273 -14.08 10.11 -0.10
CA LEU A 273 -15.40 9.76 0.43
C LEU A 273 -15.52 10.14 1.92
N GLY A 274 -14.46 9.90 2.70
CA GLY A 274 -14.40 10.30 4.10
C GLY A 274 -14.51 11.81 4.30
N ALA A 275 -13.87 12.59 3.43
CA ALA A 275 -13.97 14.05 3.43
C ALA A 275 -15.40 14.50 3.08
N ILE A 276 -16.00 14.00 2.00
CA ILE A 276 -17.37 14.34 1.55
C ILE A 276 -18.38 14.02 2.67
N LEU A 277 -18.38 12.80 3.20
CA LEU A 277 -19.28 12.38 4.27
C LEU A 277 -19.07 13.13 5.58
N SER A 278 -17.89 13.70 5.82
CA SER A 278 -17.62 14.52 6.99
C SER A 278 -18.12 15.95 6.84
N LEU A 279 -18.17 16.48 5.62
CA LEU A 279 -18.74 17.81 5.32
C LEU A 279 -20.25 17.83 5.58
N GLU A 280 -20.94 16.70 5.38
CA GLU A 280 -22.37 16.58 5.63
C GLU A 280 -22.74 16.44 7.13
N ARG A 281 -21.78 16.06 7.98
CA ARG A 281 -21.99 15.96 9.42
C ARG A 281 -21.78 17.32 10.10
N ARG A 282 -22.84 17.91 10.65
CA ARG A 282 -22.80 19.15 11.43
C ARG A 282 -22.47 18.88 12.90
N GLY A 283 -21.65 19.75 13.54
CA GLY A 283 -21.46 19.78 14.99
C GLY A 283 -20.04 19.53 15.49
N ALA A 284 -19.89 19.35 16.81
CA ALA A 284 -18.62 19.21 17.53
C ALA A 284 -17.68 18.10 17.00
N THR A 285 -18.25 17.01 16.48
CA THR A 285 -17.48 15.90 15.89
C THR A 285 -16.72 16.30 14.62
N ARG A 286 -17.25 17.25 13.84
CA ARG A 286 -16.57 17.80 12.66
C ARG A 286 -15.38 18.66 13.09
N CYS A 287 -15.60 19.56 14.06
CA CYS A 287 -14.55 20.43 14.58
C CYS A 287 -13.38 19.62 15.16
N ALA A 288 -13.67 18.63 16.00
CA ALA A 288 -12.67 17.74 16.59
C ALA A 288 -11.87 16.97 15.51
N ARG A 289 -12.54 16.49 14.45
CA ARG A 289 -11.87 15.81 13.35
C ARG A 289 -10.96 16.75 12.55
N LEU A 290 -11.40 17.96 12.24
CA LEU A 290 -10.60 18.96 11.53
C LEU A 290 -9.37 19.38 12.34
N ILE A 291 -9.53 19.61 13.63
CA ILE A 291 -8.41 19.89 14.54
C ILE A 291 -7.44 18.70 14.56
N GLY A 292 -7.94 17.47 14.75
CA GLY A 292 -7.12 16.26 14.75
C GLY A 292 -6.34 16.08 13.43
N GLN A 293 -6.99 16.27 12.29
CA GLN A 293 -6.31 16.23 10.99
C GLN A 293 -5.27 17.34 10.84
N GLY A 294 -5.55 18.55 11.32
CA GLY A 294 -4.60 19.66 11.34
C GLY A 294 -3.36 19.32 12.16
N LEU A 295 -3.54 18.81 13.39
CA LEU A 295 -2.44 18.40 14.27
C LEU A 295 -1.56 17.31 13.64
N ILE A 296 -2.16 16.33 12.94
CA ILE A 296 -1.41 15.26 12.28
C ILE A 296 -0.68 15.79 11.05
N ARG A 297 -1.35 16.56 10.17
CA ARG A 297 -0.77 17.10 8.94
C ARG A 297 0.35 18.12 9.20
N THR A 298 0.28 18.88 10.29
CA THR A 298 1.35 19.79 10.71
C THR A 298 2.47 19.11 11.50
N HIS A 299 2.38 17.80 11.73
CA HIS A 299 3.28 17.01 12.57
C HIS A 299 3.36 17.46 14.05
N LEU A 300 2.44 18.29 14.50
CA LEU A 300 2.33 18.65 15.93
C LEU A 300 2.02 17.44 16.81
N TYR A 301 1.18 16.51 16.31
CA TYR A 301 0.91 15.25 16.99
C TYR A 301 2.16 14.38 17.13
N THR A 302 2.95 14.25 16.06
CA THR A 302 4.21 13.49 16.05
C THR A 302 5.24 14.14 16.98
N ALA A 303 5.30 15.48 17.03
CA ALA A 303 6.16 16.21 17.95
C ALA A 303 5.76 15.98 19.42
N LEU A 304 4.45 16.01 19.73
CA LEU A 304 3.95 15.67 21.07
C LEU A 304 4.30 14.23 21.45
N ALA A 305 4.14 13.28 20.52
CA ALA A 305 4.51 11.89 20.73
C ALA A 305 6.02 11.73 21.00
N ALA A 306 6.88 12.47 20.28
CA ALA A 306 8.32 12.50 20.55
C ALA A 306 8.66 13.06 21.94
N VAL A 307 7.96 14.11 22.38
CA VAL A 307 8.10 14.65 23.74
C VAL A 307 7.68 13.63 24.80
N CYS A 308 6.60 12.90 24.57
CA CYS A 308 6.18 11.81 25.47
C CYS A 308 7.26 10.71 25.56
N LEU A 309 7.83 10.29 24.43
CA LEU A 309 8.93 9.32 24.41
C LEU A 309 10.19 9.85 25.11
N TYR A 310 10.50 11.14 24.95
CA TYR A 310 11.58 11.83 25.68
C TYR A 310 11.37 11.75 27.18
N MET A 311 10.16 12.01 27.69
CA MET A 311 9.85 11.90 29.12
C MET A 311 10.07 10.48 29.64
N ALA A 312 9.58 9.46 28.90
CA ALA A 312 9.82 8.06 29.24
C ALA A 312 11.32 7.73 29.27
N ALA A 313 12.09 8.20 28.29
CA ALA A 313 13.53 7.99 28.21
C ALA A 313 14.29 8.66 29.35
N CYS A 314 13.90 9.85 29.79
CA CYS A 314 14.48 10.53 30.93
C CYS A 314 14.25 9.75 32.22
N LEU A 315 13.04 9.26 32.48
CA LEU A 315 12.73 8.41 33.63
C LEU A 315 13.50 7.09 33.58
N PHE A 316 13.62 6.47 32.40
CA PHE A 316 14.38 5.24 32.23
C PHE A 316 15.86 5.42 32.59
N GLN A 317 16.46 6.52 32.15
CA GLN A 317 17.86 6.87 32.40
C GLN A 317 18.12 7.40 33.82
N ALA A 318 17.07 7.70 34.57
CA ALA A 318 17.15 8.44 35.84
C ALA A 318 17.84 9.83 35.71
N VAL A 319 17.50 10.55 34.63
CA VAL A 319 17.94 11.94 34.42
C VAL A 319 16.74 12.90 34.44
N PRO A 320 16.88 14.14 34.91
CA PRO A 320 15.78 15.08 34.93
C PRO A 320 15.36 15.48 33.52
N ALA A 321 14.05 15.48 33.26
CA ALA A 321 13.50 16.03 32.05
C ALA A 321 13.52 17.56 32.10
N GLN A 322 13.96 18.19 31.00
CA GLN A 322 14.07 19.64 30.90
C GLN A 322 13.14 20.18 29.82
N ALA A 323 12.30 21.14 30.15
CA ALA A 323 11.33 21.74 29.25
C ALA A 323 11.96 22.35 27.97
N PRO A 324 13.11 23.05 28.03
CA PRO A 324 13.76 23.55 26.82
C PRO A 324 14.15 22.41 25.84
N LEU A 325 14.67 21.28 26.34
CA LEU A 325 15.03 20.13 25.49
C LEU A 325 13.79 19.49 24.87
N ALA A 326 12.71 19.33 25.62
CA ALA A 326 11.44 18.82 25.10
C ALA A 326 10.89 19.70 23.96
N LEU A 327 10.93 21.04 24.17
CA LEU A 327 10.50 22.01 23.16
C LEU A 327 11.41 21.99 21.91
N GLY A 328 12.73 21.99 22.11
CA GLY A 328 13.72 21.90 21.03
C GLY A 328 13.59 20.63 20.20
N LEU A 329 13.35 19.49 20.86
CA LEU A 329 13.09 18.21 20.20
C LEU A 329 11.80 18.26 19.36
N GLY A 330 10.70 18.73 19.94
CA GLY A 330 9.43 18.88 19.23
C GLY A 330 9.56 19.76 18.00
N ALA A 331 10.26 20.88 18.12
CA ALA A 331 10.54 21.80 17.02
C ALA A 331 11.41 21.16 15.94
N CYS A 332 12.44 20.37 16.29
CA CYS A 332 13.27 19.61 15.35
C CYS A 332 12.43 18.61 14.55
N ILE A 333 11.56 17.86 15.21
CA ILE A 333 10.68 16.88 14.58
C ILE A 333 9.72 17.56 13.57
N ILE A 334 9.11 18.68 13.95
CA ILE A 334 8.24 19.45 13.04
C ILE A 334 9.03 19.89 11.80
N CYS A 335 10.21 20.46 11.99
CA CYS A 335 11.07 20.93 10.90
C CYS A 335 11.37 19.81 9.89
N VAL A 336 11.94 18.71 10.36
CA VAL A 336 12.39 17.61 9.50
C VAL A 336 11.21 16.94 8.77
N HIS A 337 10.11 16.68 9.49
CA HIS A 337 8.94 16.02 8.88
C HIS A 337 8.22 16.91 7.87
N LEU A 338 8.02 18.21 8.17
CA LEU A 338 7.45 19.15 7.20
C LEU A 338 8.33 19.31 5.98
N ALA A 339 9.64 19.47 6.16
CA ALA A 339 10.58 19.58 5.07
C ALA A 339 10.53 18.34 4.16
N HIS A 340 10.47 17.14 4.74
CA HIS A 340 10.33 15.89 4.00
C HIS A 340 9.02 15.85 3.18
N ARG A 341 7.89 16.24 3.77
CA ARG A 341 6.60 16.28 3.07
C ARG A 341 6.56 17.33 1.96
N ILE A 342 7.11 18.52 2.20
CA ILE A 342 7.18 19.60 1.21
C ILE A 342 8.15 19.26 0.06
N ALA A 343 9.28 18.57 0.36
CA ALA A 343 10.26 18.12 -0.63
C ALA A 343 9.76 16.95 -1.47
N GLY A 344 9.00 16.06 -0.86
CA GLY A 344 8.54 14.80 -1.43
C GLY A 344 7.46 14.96 -2.49
N ARG A 345 7.83 15.52 -3.66
CA ARG A 345 7.12 15.23 -4.90
C ARG A 345 7.52 13.83 -5.31
N GLY A 346 6.83 12.83 -4.77
CA GLY A 346 7.13 11.44 -5.06
C GLY A 346 6.99 11.10 -6.54
N LEU A 347 7.73 10.10 -7.01
CA LEU A 347 7.66 9.52 -8.35
C LEU A 347 6.23 9.10 -8.78
N LEU A 348 5.30 9.00 -7.83
CA LEU A 348 3.87 8.73 -8.06
C LEU A 348 3.04 10.01 -8.32
N SER A 349 3.64 11.22 -8.20
CA SER A 349 2.91 12.51 -8.21
C SER A 349 2.67 13.11 -9.59
N HIS A 350 2.78 12.34 -10.67
CA HIS A 350 2.44 12.84 -11.99
C HIS A 350 1.13 12.22 -12.45
N GLY A 351 0.04 12.80 -11.97
CA GLY A 351 -1.30 12.52 -12.44
C GLY A 351 -2.38 12.92 -11.46
N GLU A 352 -2.25 12.60 -10.16
CA GLU A 352 -3.33 12.87 -9.20
C GLU A 352 -2.76 13.08 -7.79
N GLU A 353 -2.96 14.27 -7.24
CA GLU A 353 -2.53 14.63 -5.88
C GLU A 353 -3.49 14.01 -4.85
N THR A 354 -2.94 13.38 -3.79
CA THR A 354 -3.77 12.96 -2.64
C THR A 354 -4.29 14.20 -1.90
N LEU A 355 -5.42 14.08 -1.16
CA LEU A 355 -5.92 15.17 -0.29
C LEU A 355 -4.84 15.69 0.66
N THR A 356 -3.92 14.84 1.06
CA THR A 356 -2.78 15.22 1.88
C THR A 356 -1.76 16.02 1.08
N GLN A 357 -1.50 15.67 -0.18
CA GLN A 357 -0.61 16.44 -1.07
C GLN A 357 -1.23 17.77 -1.50
N GLU A 358 -2.53 17.81 -1.81
CA GLU A 358 -3.29 19.04 -2.04
C GLU A 358 -3.14 19.99 -0.85
N TYR A 359 -3.32 19.48 0.39
CA TYR A 359 -3.13 20.27 1.60
C TYR A 359 -1.72 20.87 1.71
N TYR A 360 -0.66 20.08 1.42
CA TYR A 360 0.71 20.57 1.43
C TYR A 360 1.01 21.54 0.28
N HIS A 361 0.36 21.38 -0.86
CA HIS A 361 0.47 22.30 -1.98
C HIS A 361 -0.19 23.64 -1.67
N ASP A 362 -1.43 23.63 -1.21
CA ASP A 362 -2.23 24.83 -0.93
C ASP A 362 -1.64 25.65 0.23
N HIS A 363 -1.09 24.95 1.24
CA HIS A 363 -0.51 25.59 2.43
C HIS A 363 1.01 25.68 2.38
N ARG A 364 1.64 25.48 1.22
CA ARG A 364 3.08 25.35 1.07
C ARG A 364 3.86 26.49 1.71
N LYS A 365 3.46 27.74 1.50
CA LYS A 365 4.15 28.91 2.06
C LYS A 365 4.11 28.91 3.58
N SER A 366 2.94 28.71 4.17
CA SER A 366 2.74 28.68 5.62
C SER A 366 3.48 27.51 6.28
N LEU A 367 3.43 26.32 5.66
CA LEU A 367 4.12 25.12 6.18
C LEU A 367 5.64 25.23 6.02
N SER A 368 6.14 25.87 4.94
CA SER A 368 7.57 26.16 4.79
C SER A 368 8.05 27.15 5.84
N PHE A 369 7.27 28.19 6.13
CA PHE A 369 7.57 29.13 7.21
C PHE A 369 7.60 28.41 8.56
N LEU A 370 6.60 27.56 8.86
CA LEU A 370 6.57 26.77 10.09
C LEU A 370 7.80 25.84 10.20
N ALA A 371 8.20 25.19 9.11
CA ALA A 371 9.38 24.33 9.09
C ALA A 371 10.67 25.09 9.40
N VAL A 372 10.85 26.26 8.77
CA VAL A 372 12.04 27.11 9.00
C VAL A 372 12.05 27.69 10.41
N ALA A 373 10.91 28.21 10.87
CA ALA A 373 10.77 28.78 12.22
C ALA A 373 11.02 27.74 13.31
N SER A 374 10.46 26.52 13.15
CA SER A 374 10.68 25.44 14.11
C SER A 374 12.13 24.92 14.08
N GLY A 375 12.77 24.83 12.90
CA GLY A 375 14.19 24.52 12.79
C GLY A 375 15.09 25.56 13.47
N GLY A 376 14.82 26.85 13.23
CA GLY A 376 15.51 27.97 13.89
C GLY A 376 15.34 27.95 15.41
N LEU A 377 14.11 27.72 15.90
CA LEU A 377 13.82 27.58 17.33
C LEU A 377 14.58 26.40 17.96
N SER A 378 14.59 25.25 17.29
CA SER A 378 15.31 24.07 17.77
C SER A 378 16.80 24.32 17.90
N LEU A 379 17.43 24.93 16.87
CA LEU A 379 18.87 25.27 16.89
C LEU A 379 19.19 26.36 17.91
N TRP A 380 18.32 27.36 18.06
CA TRP A 380 18.49 28.41 19.05
C TRP A 380 18.47 27.85 20.48
N ILE A 381 17.50 26.99 20.80
CA ILE A 381 17.43 26.30 22.11
C ILE A 381 18.69 25.45 22.31
N ALA A 382 19.09 24.65 21.32
CA ALA A 382 20.24 23.77 21.42
C ALA A 382 21.54 24.57 21.69
N ALA A 383 21.74 25.69 20.99
CA ALA A 383 22.89 26.59 21.17
C ALA A 383 22.93 27.21 22.58
N ARG A 384 21.75 27.51 23.16
CA ARG A 384 21.67 28.07 24.54
C ARG A 384 21.92 27.02 25.61
N VAL A 385 21.64 25.73 25.29
CA VAL A 385 21.73 24.66 26.27
C VAL A 385 23.12 24.00 26.26
N HIS A 386 23.64 23.60 25.06
CA HIS A 386 24.93 22.93 25.00
C HIS A 386 25.45 22.86 23.53
N ASN A 387 26.73 23.23 23.32
CA ASN A 387 27.33 23.28 21.97
C ASN A 387 27.27 21.94 21.21
N VAL A 388 27.51 20.81 21.88
CA VAL A 388 27.42 19.47 21.26
C VAL A 388 25.98 19.19 20.81
N LEU A 389 24.99 19.61 21.59
CA LEU A 389 23.58 19.44 21.24
C LEU A 389 23.20 20.26 19.99
N PHE A 390 23.75 21.49 19.87
CA PHE A 390 23.59 22.31 18.67
C PHE A 390 24.14 21.60 17.43
N ILE A 391 25.34 21.04 17.53
CA ILE A 391 25.96 20.29 16.42
C ILE A 391 25.13 19.06 16.06
N CYS A 392 24.63 18.30 17.07
CA CYS A 392 23.78 17.15 16.85
C CYS A 392 22.47 17.53 16.13
N TYR A 393 21.77 18.56 16.59
CA TYR A 393 20.50 18.99 15.97
C TYR A 393 20.70 19.57 14.58
N LEU A 394 21.78 20.33 14.37
CA LEU A 394 22.18 20.81 13.05
C LEU A 394 22.44 19.64 12.09
N ALA A 395 23.22 18.66 12.52
CA ALA A 395 23.49 17.45 11.74
C ALA A 395 22.21 16.68 11.41
N LEU A 396 21.30 16.50 12.38
CA LEU A 396 20.02 15.81 12.18
C LEU A 396 19.13 16.55 11.16
N ILE A 397 19.05 17.89 11.25
CA ILE A 397 18.27 18.69 10.29
C ILE A 397 18.91 18.61 8.90
N VAL A 398 20.23 18.81 8.78
CA VAL A 398 20.94 18.76 7.50
C VAL A 398 20.81 17.38 6.85
N MET A 399 21.01 16.31 7.59
CA MET A 399 20.86 14.95 7.07
C MET A 399 19.41 14.61 6.71
N GLY A 400 18.42 15.06 7.51
CA GLY A 400 17.01 14.91 7.19
C GLY A 400 16.61 15.67 5.91
N LEU A 401 17.15 16.88 5.71
CA LEU A 401 16.98 17.65 4.48
C LEU A 401 17.69 16.97 3.30
N TYR A 402 18.94 16.53 3.47
CA TYR A 402 19.67 15.81 2.43
C TYR A 402 18.88 14.58 1.97
N TYR A 403 18.43 13.73 2.89
CA TYR A 403 17.63 12.56 2.58
C TYR A 403 16.33 12.93 1.85
N SER A 404 15.70 14.05 2.21
CA SER A 404 14.46 14.55 1.59
C SER A 404 14.65 15.04 0.16
N PHE A 405 15.83 15.63 -0.15
CA PHE A 405 16.13 16.26 -1.43
C PHE A 405 17.12 15.46 -2.31
N GLU A 406 17.60 14.30 -1.85
CA GLU A 406 18.63 13.48 -2.52
C GLU A 406 18.32 13.25 -4.01
N GLU A 407 17.07 12.97 -4.37
CA GLU A 407 16.66 12.74 -5.77
C GLU A 407 16.81 13.99 -6.64
N LYS A 408 16.60 15.18 -6.07
CA LYS A 408 16.74 16.44 -6.78
C LYS A 408 18.22 16.86 -6.88
N ILE A 409 18.96 16.64 -5.80
CA ILE A 409 20.40 16.95 -5.71
C ILE A 409 21.19 16.00 -6.63
N GLY A 410 20.86 14.69 -6.66
CA GLY A 410 21.52 13.70 -7.51
C GLY A 410 21.36 13.95 -9.02
N LYS A 411 20.27 14.63 -9.42
CA LYS A 411 20.12 15.12 -10.82
C LYS A 411 20.99 16.33 -11.14
N CYS A 412 21.34 17.15 -10.14
CA CYS A 412 22.18 18.34 -10.31
C CYS A 412 23.67 18.04 -10.13
N VAL A 413 24.01 17.07 -9.28
CA VAL A 413 25.40 16.67 -9.01
C VAL A 413 25.59 15.26 -9.55
N ARG A 414 26.14 15.15 -10.76
CA ARG A 414 26.64 13.88 -11.31
C ARG A 414 27.86 13.44 -10.50
N TRP A 415 27.64 12.78 -9.36
CA TRP A 415 28.73 12.10 -8.69
C TRP A 415 28.94 10.75 -9.41
N ASN A 416 30.12 10.60 -10.01
CA ASN A 416 30.56 9.37 -10.67
C ASN A 416 30.77 8.27 -9.62
N GLY A 417 29.74 7.48 -9.37
CA GLY A 417 29.87 6.33 -8.49
C GLY A 417 28.60 5.98 -7.72
N GLY A 418 27.50 5.89 -8.38
CA GLY A 418 26.27 5.12 -8.10
C GLY A 418 25.77 4.79 -6.68
N TRP A 419 26.40 5.27 -5.61
CA TRP A 419 25.99 4.99 -4.24
C TRP A 419 24.96 6.02 -3.74
N SER A 420 23.73 5.58 -3.53
CA SER A 420 22.66 6.33 -2.86
C SER A 420 22.36 5.66 -1.52
N LEU A 421 22.16 6.43 -0.46
CA LEU A 421 21.70 5.89 0.83
C LEU A 421 20.37 5.13 0.68
N ARG A 422 19.55 5.48 -0.32
CA ARG A 422 18.27 4.82 -0.62
C ARG A 422 18.41 3.43 -1.24
N THR A 423 19.59 3.11 -1.80
CA THR A 423 19.87 1.77 -2.36
C THR A 423 20.33 0.77 -1.31
N VAL A 424 20.60 1.22 -0.07
CA VAL A 424 20.92 0.33 1.03
C VAL A 424 19.63 -0.10 1.72
N PRO A 425 19.31 -1.41 1.72
CA PRO A 425 18.09 -1.94 2.34
C PRO A 425 17.97 -1.52 3.80
N ALA A 426 16.75 -1.17 4.24
CA ALA A 426 16.45 -0.76 5.61
C ALA A 426 17.21 0.49 6.12
N SER A 427 18.05 1.14 5.30
CA SER A 427 18.84 2.31 5.72
C SER A 427 17.96 3.43 6.28
N LYS A 428 16.78 3.67 5.69
CA LYS A 428 15.81 4.65 6.14
C LYS A 428 15.37 4.37 7.59
N ASP A 429 14.99 3.13 7.89
CA ASP A 429 14.42 2.75 9.19
C ASP A 429 15.48 2.83 10.28
N ILE A 430 16.67 2.33 10.00
CA ILE A 430 17.83 2.40 10.90
C ILE A 430 18.24 3.86 11.12
N PHE A 431 18.30 4.65 10.05
CA PHE A 431 18.68 6.06 10.13
C PHE A 431 17.70 6.87 10.98
N VAL A 432 16.38 6.75 10.72
CA VAL A 432 15.35 7.45 11.48
C VAL A 432 15.36 7.03 12.95
N ALA A 433 15.47 5.72 13.23
CA ALA A 433 15.53 5.23 14.61
C ALA A 433 16.77 5.72 15.36
N THR A 434 17.94 5.76 14.69
CA THR A 434 19.19 6.29 15.25
C THR A 434 19.08 7.80 15.49
N ALA A 435 18.52 8.56 14.56
CA ALA A 435 18.35 10.00 14.68
C ALA A 435 17.47 10.37 15.90
N TRP A 436 16.35 9.67 16.08
CA TRP A 436 15.49 9.86 17.23
C TRP A 436 16.17 9.44 18.54
N MET A 437 16.88 8.32 18.54
CA MET A 437 17.64 7.86 19.70
C MET A 437 18.66 8.93 20.16
N VAL A 438 19.44 9.47 19.21
CA VAL A 438 20.43 10.52 19.51
C VAL A 438 19.74 11.78 20.07
N ALA A 439 18.68 12.25 19.41
CA ALA A 439 17.95 13.45 19.85
C ALA A 439 17.31 13.30 21.23
N ILE A 440 16.77 12.13 21.56
CA ILE A 440 15.99 11.89 22.76
C ILE A 440 16.88 11.50 23.96
N VAL A 441 17.91 10.67 23.74
CA VAL A 441 18.69 10.10 24.86
C VAL A 441 19.93 10.93 25.19
N LEU A 442 20.64 11.45 24.20
CA LEU A 442 21.92 12.14 24.41
C LEU A 442 21.74 13.51 25.06
N GLY A 443 20.77 14.31 24.62
CA GLY A 443 20.56 15.67 25.09
C GLY A 443 20.43 15.80 26.62
N PRO A 444 19.49 15.07 27.27
CA PRO A 444 19.32 15.12 28.73
C PRO A 444 20.60 14.74 29.49
N ARG A 445 21.36 13.78 28.99
CA ARG A 445 22.60 13.33 29.65
C ARG A 445 23.70 14.37 29.56
N LEU A 446 23.87 15.01 28.41
CA LEU A 446 24.86 16.09 28.23
C LEU A 446 24.59 17.25 29.19
N VAL A 447 23.32 17.63 29.33
CA VAL A 447 22.93 18.74 30.17
C VAL A 447 23.00 18.39 31.64
N ALA A 448 22.66 17.17 32.00
CA ALA A 448 22.75 16.70 33.40
C ALA A 448 24.17 16.31 33.81
N HIS A 449 25.18 16.43 32.91
CA HIS A 449 26.54 15.94 33.13
C HIS A 449 26.57 14.50 33.68
N ALA A 450 25.58 13.69 33.31
CA ALA A 450 25.39 12.36 33.87
C ALA A 450 26.36 11.34 33.21
N PRO A 451 27.05 10.48 33.99
CA PRO A 451 27.95 9.48 33.46
C PRO A 451 27.17 8.44 32.64
N TRP A 452 27.84 7.84 31.62
CA TRP A 452 27.22 6.79 30.85
C TRP A 452 27.00 5.54 31.70
N THR A 453 25.78 5.02 31.71
CA THR A 453 25.38 3.86 32.52
C THR A 453 24.68 2.81 31.67
N PHE A 454 24.54 1.57 32.18
CA PHE A 454 23.77 0.54 31.52
C PHE A 454 22.32 0.98 31.25
N ARG A 455 21.70 1.77 32.15
CA ARG A 455 20.36 2.36 31.94
C ARG A 455 20.31 3.28 30.72
N ALA A 456 21.38 4.03 30.47
CA ALA A 456 21.46 4.90 29.29
C ALA A 456 21.53 4.07 28.00
N THR A 457 22.36 3.03 27.98
CA THR A 457 22.45 2.08 26.85
C THR A 457 21.10 1.39 26.62
N ALA A 458 20.43 0.97 27.70
CA ALA A 458 19.10 0.36 27.63
C ALA A 458 18.04 1.35 27.09
N ALA A 459 18.09 2.62 27.51
CA ALA A 459 17.22 3.67 26.98
C ALA A 459 17.47 3.92 25.48
N CYS A 460 18.73 3.86 25.01
CA CYS A 460 19.04 3.91 23.58
C CYS A 460 18.35 2.76 22.82
N GLY A 461 18.50 1.53 23.27
CA GLY A 461 17.83 0.38 22.67
C GLY A 461 16.31 0.49 22.68
N TYR A 462 15.74 0.99 23.79
CA TYR A 462 14.30 1.20 23.93
C TYR A 462 13.76 2.23 22.95
N VAL A 463 14.38 3.41 22.84
CA VAL A 463 13.95 4.46 21.91
C VAL A 463 14.16 4.00 20.47
N PHE A 464 15.34 3.45 20.15
CA PHE A 464 15.62 2.91 18.83
C PHE A 464 14.58 1.87 18.41
N GLY A 465 14.30 0.89 19.26
CA GLY A 465 13.38 -0.18 18.96
C GLY A 465 11.93 0.29 18.74
N LEU A 466 11.41 1.21 19.56
CA LEU A 466 10.06 1.75 19.35
C LEU A 466 9.96 2.55 18.04
N VAL A 467 10.96 3.36 17.70
CA VAL A 467 10.97 4.11 16.44
C VAL A 467 11.14 3.19 15.24
N PHE A 468 11.96 2.15 15.35
CA PHE A 468 12.15 1.14 14.33
C PHE A 468 10.85 0.36 14.06
N ILE A 469 10.12 -0.07 15.10
CA ILE A 469 8.81 -0.72 14.96
C ILE A 469 7.82 0.21 14.25
N ARG A 470 7.76 1.48 14.62
CA ARG A 470 6.92 2.48 13.96
C ARG A 470 7.23 2.60 12.46
N SER A 471 8.51 2.65 12.12
CA SER A 471 8.96 2.79 10.73
C SER A 471 8.55 1.58 9.89
N ILE A 472 8.76 0.36 10.42
CA ILE A 472 8.34 -0.87 9.76
C ILE A 472 6.81 -0.94 9.60
N PHE A 473 6.02 -0.46 10.56
CA PHE A 473 4.56 -0.40 10.42
C PHE A 473 4.15 0.51 9.25
N HIS A 474 4.83 1.63 9.07
CA HIS A 474 4.60 2.51 7.92
C HIS A 474 4.94 1.81 6.60
N ASP A 475 6.09 1.15 6.51
CA ASP A 475 6.54 0.45 5.31
C ASP A 475 5.69 -0.79 4.98
N LEU A 476 5.13 -1.49 5.98
CA LEU A 476 4.17 -2.58 5.75
C LEU A 476 2.88 -2.08 5.07
N ARG A 477 2.44 -0.87 5.39
CA ARG A 477 1.28 -0.26 4.73
C ARG A 477 1.55 0.09 3.28
N THR A 478 2.74 0.58 3.00
CA THR A 478 3.14 1.04 1.66
C THR A 478 3.84 -0.04 0.82
N ILE A 479 3.88 -1.30 1.28
CA ILE A 479 4.64 -2.39 0.65
C ILE A 479 4.32 -2.56 -0.84
N HIS A 480 3.05 -2.42 -1.24
CA HIS A 480 2.65 -2.55 -2.64
C HIS A 480 3.12 -1.36 -3.47
N ASP A 481 3.04 -0.16 -2.93
CA ASP A 481 3.46 1.08 -3.59
C ASP A 481 4.99 1.13 -3.68
N ASP A 482 5.67 0.77 -2.61
CA ASP A 482 7.13 0.72 -2.55
C ASP A 482 7.70 -0.34 -3.51
N THR A 483 7.03 -1.49 -3.66
CA THR A 483 7.41 -2.51 -4.67
C THR A 483 7.31 -1.96 -6.09
N ILE A 484 6.23 -1.24 -6.41
CA ILE A 484 6.01 -0.66 -7.75
C ILE A 484 6.99 0.48 -8.03
N VAL A 485 7.25 1.34 -7.04
CA VAL A 485 8.23 2.43 -7.16
C VAL A 485 9.67 1.90 -7.21
N GLY A 486 9.91 0.71 -6.66
CA GLY A 486 11.23 0.08 -6.60
C GLY A 486 12.04 0.53 -5.39
N LYS A 487 11.38 0.86 -4.28
CA LYS A 487 12.05 1.12 -3.00
C LYS A 487 12.37 -0.20 -2.29
N GLU A 488 13.59 -0.31 -1.79
CA GLU A 488 14.06 -1.46 -1.02
C GLU A 488 13.82 -1.22 0.48
N THR A 489 12.60 -1.54 0.93
CA THR A 489 12.23 -1.53 2.35
C THR A 489 12.29 -2.96 2.92
N ILE A 490 12.32 -3.10 4.25
CA ILE A 490 12.31 -4.43 4.90
C ILE A 490 11.14 -5.28 4.39
N PRO A 491 9.89 -4.76 4.32
CA PRO A 491 8.78 -5.56 3.80
C PRO A 491 8.91 -5.95 2.32
N THR A 492 9.51 -5.10 1.47
CA THR A 492 9.69 -5.45 0.05
C THR A 492 10.73 -6.54 -0.18
N LEU A 493 11.72 -6.63 0.69
CA LEU A 493 12.81 -7.63 0.61
C LEU A 493 12.48 -8.95 1.28
N MET A 494 11.96 -8.87 2.52
CA MET A 494 11.71 -10.05 3.36
C MET A 494 10.29 -10.61 3.22
N GLY A 495 9.41 -9.86 2.54
CA GLY A 495 7.99 -10.16 2.49
C GLY A 495 7.28 -9.95 3.83
N ILE A 496 5.95 -10.09 3.84
CA ILE A 496 5.11 -9.84 5.02
C ILE A 496 5.51 -10.76 6.20
N ARG A 497 5.70 -12.08 5.96
CA ARG A 497 6.03 -13.04 7.02
C ARG A 497 7.41 -12.79 7.63
N GLY A 498 8.42 -12.50 6.81
CA GLY A 498 9.75 -12.16 7.29
C GLY A 498 9.75 -10.89 8.15
N THR A 499 8.99 -9.88 7.72
CA THR A 499 8.81 -8.63 8.46
C THR A 499 8.08 -8.85 9.79
N GLU A 500 7.07 -9.71 9.83
CA GLU A 500 6.36 -10.10 11.06
C GLU A 500 7.31 -10.74 12.08
N LEU A 501 8.23 -11.59 11.63
CA LEU A 501 9.25 -12.19 12.49
C LEU A 501 10.24 -11.16 13.04
N ILE A 502 10.69 -10.21 12.22
CA ILE A 502 11.56 -9.11 12.65
C ILE A 502 10.86 -8.24 13.71
N LEU A 503 9.59 -7.87 13.48
CA LEU A 503 8.80 -7.11 14.45
C LEU A 503 8.61 -7.86 15.76
N GLY A 504 8.26 -9.14 15.70
CA GLY A 504 8.14 -9.99 16.89
C GLY A 504 9.45 -10.09 17.65
N GLY A 505 10.55 -10.33 16.97
CA GLY A 505 11.89 -10.39 17.55
C GLY A 505 12.31 -9.06 18.20
N ALA A 506 12.04 -7.93 17.54
CA ALA A 506 12.31 -6.60 18.10
C ALA A 506 11.50 -6.34 19.38
N MET A 507 10.20 -6.67 19.39
CA MET A 507 9.36 -6.53 20.58
C MET A 507 9.84 -7.40 21.75
N VAL A 508 10.16 -8.66 21.48
CA VAL A 508 10.67 -9.58 22.50
C VAL A 508 12.03 -9.11 23.04
N GLY A 509 12.95 -8.72 22.14
CA GLY A 509 14.27 -8.20 22.54
C GLY A 509 14.17 -6.95 23.41
N MET A 510 13.24 -6.04 23.09
CA MET A 510 13.02 -4.84 23.92
C MET A 510 12.36 -5.16 25.26
N CYS A 511 11.40 -6.08 25.30
CA CYS A 511 10.86 -6.54 26.58
C CYS A 511 11.96 -7.13 27.45
N ALA A 512 12.83 -7.98 26.89
CA ALA A 512 13.98 -8.53 27.60
C ALA A 512 14.93 -7.44 28.10
N LEU A 513 15.22 -6.43 27.28
CA LEU A 513 16.05 -5.28 27.66
C LEU A 513 15.47 -4.49 28.84
N VAL A 514 14.16 -4.21 28.82
CA VAL A 514 13.47 -3.53 29.94
C VAL A 514 13.49 -4.40 31.19
N LEU A 515 13.24 -5.70 31.08
CA LEU A 515 13.25 -6.63 32.21
C LEU A 515 14.66 -6.78 32.83
N ALA A 516 15.70 -6.83 31.99
CA ALA A 516 17.10 -6.93 32.44
C ALA A 516 17.62 -5.62 33.07
N SER A 517 16.94 -4.47 32.83
CA SER A 517 17.36 -3.19 33.36
C SER A 517 17.18 -3.12 34.87
N ALA A 518 18.17 -2.53 35.56
CA ALA A 518 18.12 -2.28 37.02
C ALA A 518 17.24 -1.07 37.37
N ILE A 519 15.94 -1.15 37.07
CA ILE A 519 14.92 -0.12 37.36
C ILE A 519 13.79 -0.74 38.19
N PRO A 520 13.01 0.09 38.92
CA PRO A 520 11.87 -0.39 39.70
C PRO A 520 10.86 -1.17 38.89
N MET A 521 10.24 -2.21 39.48
CA MET A 521 9.30 -3.09 38.78
C MET A 521 8.11 -2.30 38.18
N GLY A 522 7.58 -1.32 38.92
CA GLY A 522 6.50 -0.47 38.42
C GLY A 522 6.88 0.29 37.13
N LEU A 523 8.13 0.79 37.06
CA LEU A 523 8.64 1.42 35.83
C LEU A 523 8.84 0.41 34.68
N LYS A 524 9.26 -0.82 34.97
CA LYS A 524 9.34 -1.90 33.98
C LYS A 524 7.97 -2.17 33.35
N ILE A 525 6.93 -2.26 34.17
CA ILE A 525 5.54 -2.44 33.73
C ILE A 525 5.11 -1.25 32.86
N ALA A 526 5.35 -0.02 33.32
CA ALA A 526 5.00 1.20 32.58
C ALA A 526 5.68 1.24 31.19
N LEU A 527 6.98 0.89 31.10
CA LEU A 527 7.73 0.86 29.85
C LEU A 527 7.38 -0.33 28.95
N ALA A 528 6.70 -1.36 29.46
CA ALA A 528 6.17 -2.46 28.67
C ALA A 528 4.82 -2.16 27.97
N VAL A 529 4.06 -1.18 28.47
CA VAL A 529 2.75 -0.80 27.90
C VAL A 529 2.80 -0.49 26.40
N PRO A 530 3.80 0.25 25.85
CA PRO A 530 3.89 0.51 24.42
C PRO A 530 4.00 -0.75 23.56
N PHE A 531 4.61 -1.83 24.07
CA PHE A 531 4.73 -3.08 23.32
C PHE A 531 3.38 -3.79 23.22
N ALA A 532 2.61 -3.81 24.31
CA ALA A 532 1.25 -4.34 24.29
C ALA A 532 0.35 -3.55 23.33
N TYR A 533 0.49 -2.21 23.34
CA TYR A 533 -0.19 -1.34 22.38
C TYR A 533 0.20 -1.67 20.94
N SER A 534 1.51 -1.77 20.64
CA SER A 534 2.03 -2.05 19.31
C SER A 534 1.60 -3.42 18.82
N ALA A 535 1.62 -4.44 19.67
CA ALA A 535 1.15 -5.79 19.34
C ALA A 535 -0.35 -5.79 19.04
N THR A 536 -1.16 -5.08 19.85
CA THR A 536 -2.60 -4.93 19.63
C THR A 536 -2.89 -4.17 18.33
N TYR A 537 -2.21 -3.04 18.12
CA TYR A 537 -2.31 -2.27 16.88
C TYR A 537 -1.97 -3.14 15.66
N PHE A 538 -0.88 -3.90 15.72
CA PHE A 538 -0.48 -4.81 14.65
C PHE A 538 -1.53 -5.90 14.40
N ALA A 539 -2.02 -6.56 15.42
CA ALA A 539 -3.03 -7.62 15.30
C ALA A 539 -4.35 -7.10 14.69
N LEU A 540 -4.76 -5.89 15.06
CA LEU A 540 -5.97 -5.25 14.54
C LEU A 540 -5.76 -4.71 13.11
N SER A 541 -4.61 -4.11 12.83
CA SER A 541 -4.28 -3.53 11.52
C SER A 541 -3.99 -4.60 10.47
N ARG A 542 -3.44 -5.78 10.85
CA ARG A 542 -3.26 -6.93 9.96
C ARG A 542 -4.52 -7.31 9.18
N ARG A 543 -5.70 -7.10 9.79
CA ARG A 543 -7.01 -7.31 9.16
C ARG A 543 -7.52 -6.09 8.40
N ARG A 544 -6.89 -4.91 8.53
CA ARG A 544 -7.38 -3.60 8.08
C ARG A 544 -6.30 -2.74 7.42
N PHE A 545 -5.14 -3.30 7.03
CA PHE A 545 -4.09 -2.54 6.31
C PHE A 545 -4.59 -1.84 5.03
N ALA A 546 -5.80 -2.22 4.59
CA ALA A 546 -6.48 -1.63 3.46
C ALA A 546 -7.19 -0.30 3.76
N ALA A 547 -7.31 0.13 5.01
CA ALA A 547 -7.93 1.40 5.36
C ALA A 547 -6.83 2.43 5.69
N GLY A 548 -6.21 2.99 4.66
CA GLY A 548 -5.24 4.07 4.78
C GLY A 548 -5.84 5.34 5.36
N GLY A 549 -5.03 6.35 5.52
CA GLY A 549 -5.42 7.68 5.94
C GLY A 549 -4.54 8.22 7.06
N VAL A 550 -4.61 9.52 7.25
CA VAL A 550 -3.83 10.32 8.21
C VAL A 550 -3.89 9.77 9.65
N TRP A 551 -5.00 9.12 10.01
CA TRP A 551 -5.21 8.54 11.35
C TRP A 551 -4.35 7.30 11.63
N CYS A 552 -3.93 6.56 10.62
CA CYS A 552 -3.08 5.39 10.83
C CYS A 552 -1.66 5.79 11.26
N ASP A 553 -1.14 6.91 10.74
CA ASP A 553 0.14 7.47 11.18
C ASP A 553 0.05 7.90 12.66
N ALA A 554 -1.06 8.55 13.03
CA ALA A 554 -1.31 8.92 14.42
C ALA A 554 -1.42 7.70 15.35
N LEU A 555 -2.07 6.62 14.92
CA LEU A 555 -2.13 5.39 15.69
C LEU A 555 -0.75 4.72 15.82
N ALA A 556 0.10 4.76 14.81
CA ALA A 556 1.46 4.26 14.91
C ALA A 556 2.30 5.10 15.90
N ASP A 557 2.14 6.42 15.91
CA ASP A 557 2.78 7.32 16.90
C ASP A 557 2.22 7.18 18.32
N GLY A 558 1.01 6.63 18.46
CA GLY A 558 0.33 6.40 19.74
C GLY A 558 1.14 5.58 20.74
N GLN A 559 2.02 4.67 20.28
CA GLN A 559 2.93 3.92 21.15
C GLN A 559 3.88 4.85 21.95
N PHE A 560 4.29 5.97 21.36
CA PHE A 560 5.18 6.94 22.05
C PHE A 560 4.42 7.73 23.12
N ILE A 561 3.16 8.06 22.84
CA ILE A 561 2.28 8.70 23.83
C ILE A 561 2.04 7.74 24.99
N MET A 562 1.77 6.47 24.71
CA MET A 562 1.60 5.43 25.74
C MET A 562 2.87 5.27 26.59
N ALA A 563 4.07 5.34 25.98
CA ALA A 563 5.34 5.29 26.71
C ALA A 563 5.46 6.45 27.71
N GLY A 564 5.20 7.68 27.28
CA GLY A 564 5.28 8.86 28.14
C GLY A 564 4.22 8.85 29.23
N MET A 565 2.96 8.60 28.86
CA MET A 565 1.85 8.62 29.82
C MET A 565 1.99 7.55 30.92
N SER A 566 2.30 6.31 30.55
CA SER A 566 2.47 5.23 31.52
C SER A 566 3.66 5.49 32.47
N ALA A 567 4.77 6.03 31.95
CA ALA A 567 5.93 6.38 32.76
C ALA A 567 5.63 7.57 33.71
N LEU A 568 4.91 8.58 33.24
CA LEU A 568 4.50 9.71 34.07
C LEU A 568 3.50 9.32 35.16
N ILE A 569 2.50 8.49 34.84
CA ILE A 569 1.54 7.96 35.84
C ILE A 569 2.30 7.18 36.92
N TRP A 570 3.26 6.34 36.55
CA TRP A 570 4.09 5.63 37.52
C TRP A 570 4.88 6.61 38.41
N SER A 571 5.51 7.63 37.80
CA SER A 571 6.29 8.62 38.54
C SER A 571 5.43 9.41 39.55
N ALA A 572 4.21 9.79 39.14
CA ALA A 572 3.27 10.49 40.02
C ALA A 572 2.76 9.60 41.17
N ALA A 573 2.49 8.32 40.92
CA ALA A 573 2.05 7.36 41.92
C ALA A 573 3.16 6.96 42.92
N GLY A 574 4.43 7.09 42.52
CA GLY A 574 5.58 6.78 43.40
C GLY A 574 6.06 7.93 44.27
N GLN A 575 5.47 9.12 44.13
CA GLN A 575 5.77 10.30 44.99
C GLN A 575 4.72 10.52 46.09
N GLY A 576 3.66 9.76 46.16
CA GLY A 576 2.68 9.70 47.24
C GLY A 576 2.88 8.44 48.08
#